data_4b2c9e559a736e8d292c6c4569164989
#
_entry.id   4b2c9e559a736e8d292c6c4569164989
#
_cell.length_a   1.000
_cell.length_b   1.000
_cell.length_c   1.000
_cell.angle_alpha   90.00
_cell.angle_beta   90.00
_cell.angle_gamma   90.00
#
_symmetry.space_group_name_H-M   'P 1'
#
loop_
_entity.id
_entity.type
_entity.pdbx_description
1 polymer ?
#
loop_
_entity_poly.entity_id
_entity_poly.type
_entity_poly.pdbx_seq_one_letter_code
_entity_poly.pdbx_strand_id
1 'polypeptide(L)'
;MIIETIVSTIDKNERVNFSPFGIKKKNKQIFISPYIPSKTLINLEATKCAVVNYTDDTSFFVNCIIGNKKFKKKRCKNFSGFFLEDCFGYEQVKVKKIIKNKLRPTFVCEIDKSFHIKNYEGHNRAKASIIEACILASRVHLLGKQKIFNELSYLSIAVEKTAGSLE
;
A
#
# COMPACT_ATOMS: atom_id res chain seq x y z
N MET A 1 11.02 5.35 -10.10
CA MET A 1 11.11 4.79 -8.74
C MET A 1 9.74 4.26 -8.33
N ILE A 2 9.70 3.14 -7.63
CA ILE A 2 8.50 2.58 -6.99
C ILE A 2 8.57 2.92 -5.50
N ILE A 3 7.46 3.30 -4.90
CA ILE A 3 7.33 3.63 -3.48
C ILE A 3 6.29 2.68 -2.90
N GLU A 4 6.65 1.89 -1.88
CA GLU A 4 5.71 1.02 -1.17
C GLU A 4 4.82 1.84 -0.25
N THR A 5 3.51 1.64 -0.34
CA THR A 5 2.49 2.44 0.34
C THR A 5 1.28 1.60 0.70
N ILE A 6 0.42 2.12 1.57
CA ILE A 6 -0.93 1.57 1.77
C ILE A 6 -1.93 2.48 1.07
N VAL A 7 -2.59 1.96 0.06
CA VAL A 7 -3.67 2.66 -0.65
C VAL A 7 -5.00 2.30 -0.02
N SER A 8 -5.76 3.31 0.40
CA SER A 8 -7.14 3.16 0.83
C SER A 8 -8.11 3.62 -0.27
N THR A 9 -9.14 2.82 -0.47
CA THR A 9 -10.24 3.08 -1.41
C THR A 9 -11.57 2.81 -0.70
N ILE A 10 -12.65 3.40 -1.16
CA ILE A 10 -14.00 3.14 -0.65
C ILE A 10 -14.91 2.59 -1.74
N ASP A 11 -15.88 1.79 -1.35
CA ASP A 11 -16.96 1.38 -2.23
C ASP A 11 -18.10 2.44 -2.25
N LYS A 12 -19.15 2.18 -3.02
CA LYS A 12 -20.34 3.07 -3.11
C LYS A 12 -21.10 3.23 -1.77
N ASN A 13 -20.89 2.32 -0.83
CA ASN A 13 -21.47 2.34 0.53
C ASN A 13 -20.48 2.89 1.56
N GLU A 14 -19.41 3.57 1.11
CA GLU A 14 -18.36 4.15 1.95
C GLU A 14 -17.54 3.12 2.78
N ARG A 15 -17.64 1.82 2.50
CA ARG A 15 -16.82 0.82 3.16
C ARG A 15 -15.38 0.89 2.64
N VAL A 16 -14.44 1.10 3.56
CA VAL A 16 -13.03 1.28 3.22
C VAL A 16 -12.35 -0.08 2.98
N ASN A 17 -11.48 -0.11 1.98
CA ASN A 17 -10.53 -1.19 1.74
C ASN A 17 -9.11 -0.61 1.74
N PHE A 18 -8.21 -1.25 2.49
CA PHE A 18 -6.78 -0.97 2.51
C PHE A 18 -6.02 -2.07 1.77
N SER A 19 -5.03 -1.68 0.98
CA SER A 19 -4.18 -2.64 0.26
C SER A 19 -2.78 -2.06 0.05
N PRO A 20 -1.72 -2.88 0.16
CA PRO A 20 -0.36 -2.46 -0.15
C PRO A 20 -0.20 -2.27 -1.66
N PHE A 21 0.51 -1.23 -2.04
CA PHE A 21 0.83 -0.91 -3.43
C PHE A 21 2.20 -0.29 -3.56
N GLY A 22 3.01 -0.86 -4.44
CA GLY A 22 4.14 -0.17 -5.04
C GLY A 22 3.63 0.82 -6.09
N ILE A 23 3.50 2.08 -5.72
CA ILE A 23 3.06 3.15 -6.62
C ILE A 23 4.25 3.74 -7.40
N LYS A 24 3.97 4.30 -8.57
CA LYS A 24 4.90 5.21 -9.25
C LYS A 24 4.40 6.63 -9.09
N LYS A 25 5.31 7.56 -8.80
CA LYS A 25 5.01 8.99 -8.70
C LYS A 25 5.83 9.76 -9.73
N LYS A 26 5.17 10.62 -10.50
CA LYS A 26 5.84 11.50 -11.47
C LYS A 26 5.10 12.85 -11.48
N ASN A 27 5.81 13.92 -11.13
CA ASN A 27 5.23 15.25 -10.97
C ASN A 27 4.04 15.21 -9.96
N LYS A 28 2.87 15.73 -10.36
CA LYS A 28 1.62 15.68 -9.57
C LYS A 28 0.76 14.46 -9.87
N GLN A 29 1.33 13.41 -10.44
CA GLN A 29 0.58 12.19 -10.78
C GLN A 29 1.08 10.97 -10.01
N ILE A 30 0.14 10.13 -9.62
CA ILE A 30 0.37 8.81 -9.03
C ILE A 30 -0.25 7.75 -9.93
N PHE A 31 0.49 6.67 -10.12
CA PHE A 31 0.08 5.53 -10.93
C PHE A 31 -0.18 4.35 -10.00
N ILE A 32 -1.43 3.91 -9.95
CA ILE A 32 -1.87 2.76 -9.14
C ILE A 32 -2.29 1.66 -10.10
N SER A 33 -1.71 0.47 -9.97
CA SER A 33 -1.97 -0.64 -10.89
C SER A 33 -2.46 -1.88 -10.13
N PRO A 34 -3.76 -1.97 -9.82
CA PRO A 34 -4.35 -3.12 -9.16
C PRO A 34 -4.44 -4.34 -10.09
N TYR A 35 -4.36 -5.55 -9.52
CA TYR A 35 -4.66 -6.77 -10.26
C TYR A 35 -6.15 -6.93 -10.52
N ILE A 36 -6.49 -7.70 -11.56
CA ILE A 36 -7.84 -8.17 -11.88
C ILE A 36 -7.96 -9.63 -11.42
N PRO A 37 -8.95 -9.97 -10.55
CA PRO A 37 -9.89 -9.10 -9.85
C PRO A 37 -9.31 -8.56 -8.54
N SER A 38 -9.74 -7.36 -8.10
CA SER A 38 -9.44 -6.87 -6.75
C SER A 38 -10.46 -5.83 -6.26
N LYS A 39 -10.64 -5.74 -4.94
CA LYS A 39 -11.50 -4.71 -4.33
C LYS A 39 -11.04 -3.30 -4.67
N THR A 40 -9.73 -3.06 -4.69
CA THR A 40 -9.16 -1.76 -5.05
C THR A 40 -9.52 -1.36 -6.48
N LEU A 41 -9.47 -2.30 -7.43
CA LEU A 41 -9.91 -2.07 -8.82
C LEU A 41 -11.38 -1.62 -8.88
N ILE A 42 -12.27 -2.43 -8.28
CA ILE A 42 -13.71 -2.16 -8.27
C ILE A 42 -14.00 -0.78 -7.65
N ASN A 43 -13.36 -0.47 -6.52
CA ASN A 43 -13.54 0.80 -5.84
C ASN A 43 -13.05 1.98 -6.69
N LEU A 44 -11.85 1.89 -7.28
CA LEU A 44 -11.30 2.93 -8.15
C LEU A 44 -12.17 3.18 -9.40
N GLU A 45 -12.74 2.12 -9.96
CA GLU A 45 -13.69 2.25 -11.08
C GLU A 45 -14.98 2.92 -10.66
N ALA A 46 -15.48 2.64 -9.44
CA ALA A 46 -16.75 3.15 -8.95
C ALA A 46 -16.65 4.60 -8.44
N THR A 47 -15.64 4.94 -7.66
CA THR A 47 -15.55 6.21 -6.92
C THR A 47 -14.55 7.20 -7.51
N LYS A 48 -13.66 6.73 -8.40
CA LYS A 48 -12.64 7.54 -9.08
C LYS A 48 -11.69 8.28 -8.11
N CYS A 49 -11.56 7.83 -6.88
CA CYS A 49 -10.69 8.43 -5.88
C CYS A 49 -10.00 7.37 -5.00
N ALA A 50 -8.89 7.75 -4.41
CA ALA A 50 -8.15 6.98 -3.41
C ALA A 50 -7.38 7.90 -2.48
N VAL A 51 -6.90 7.33 -1.37
CA VAL A 51 -5.92 7.99 -0.50
C VAL A 51 -4.67 7.11 -0.44
N VAL A 52 -3.52 7.69 -0.73
CA VAL A 52 -2.22 7.04 -0.66
C VAL A 52 -1.60 7.41 0.68
N ASN A 53 -1.38 6.43 1.53
CA ASN A 53 -0.81 6.61 2.87
C ASN A 53 0.67 6.20 2.83
N TYR A 54 1.55 7.09 3.24
CA TYR A 54 2.99 6.87 3.35
C TYR A 54 3.33 6.40 4.76
N THR A 55 3.84 5.20 4.90
CA THR A 55 4.16 4.58 6.19
C THR A 55 5.29 3.58 6.03
N ASP A 56 6.08 3.41 7.07
CA ASP A 56 7.06 2.33 7.23
C ASP A 56 6.64 1.32 8.31
N ASP A 57 5.47 1.49 8.91
CA ASP A 57 4.90 0.53 9.84
C ASP A 57 4.51 -0.75 9.09
N THR A 58 5.32 -1.78 9.29
CA THR A 58 5.19 -3.07 8.62
C THR A 58 3.92 -3.81 9.03
N SER A 59 3.34 -3.49 10.19
CA SER A 59 2.09 -4.11 10.64
C SER A 59 0.93 -3.88 9.67
N PHE A 60 0.88 -2.73 9.00
CA PHE A 60 -0.12 -2.46 7.96
C PHE A 60 0.03 -3.40 6.75
N PHE A 61 1.27 -3.66 6.33
CA PHE A 61 1.54 -4.55 5.20
C PHE A 61 1.21 -6.00 5.57
N VAL A 62 1.71 -6.49 6.70
CA VAL A 62 1.43 -7.83 7.21
C VAL A 62 -0.07 -8.05 7.37
N ASN A 63 -0.77 -7.15 8.06
CA ASN A 63 -2.21 -7.26 8.30
C ASN A 63 -3.04 -7.19 7.02
N CYS A 64 -2.58 -6.48 5.99
CA CYS A 64 -3.21 -6.55 4.67
C CYS A 64 -3.10 -7.93 4.02
N ILE A 65 -1.98 -8.64 4.20
CA ILE A 65 -1.76 -9.99 3.64
C ILE A 65 -2.59 -11.04 4.38
N ILE A 66 -2.58 -11.03 5.72
CA ILE A 66 -3.35 -11.99 6.52
C ILE A 66 -4.85 -11.68 6.62
N GLY A 67 -5.29 -10.54 6.07
CA GLY A 67 -6.71 -10.16 6.02
C GLY A 67 -7.24 -9.41 7.25
N ASN A 68 -6.41 -9.09 8.25
CA ASN A 68 -6.80 -8.36 9.45
C ASN A 68 -6.66 -6.82 9.24
N LYS A 69 -7.61 -6.22 8.53
CA LYS A 69 -7.56 -4.80 8.15
C LYS A 69 -8.30 -3.86 9.11
N LYS A 70 -8.27 -4.15 10.42
CA LYS A 70 -8.88 -3.31 11.47
C LYS A 70 -7.92 -2.20 11.88
N PHE A 71 -7.70 -1.23 10.98
CA PHE A 71 -6.78 -0.12 11.22
C PHE A 71 -7.49 1.10 11.81
N LYS A 72 -6.76 1.84 12.68
CA LYS A 72 -7.15 3.18 13.09
C LYS A 72 -7.09 4.10 11.89
N LYS A 73 -8.20 4.76 11.59
CA LYS A 73 -8.38 5.59 10.40
C LYS A 73 -9.24 6.79 10.69
N LYS A 74 -8.98 7.87 9.98
CA LYS A 74 -9.82 9.07 9.99
C LYS A 74 -10.38 9.36 8.60
N ARG A 75 -11.58 9.94 8.58
CA ARG A 75 -12.19 10.41 7.34
C ARG A 75 -11.45 11.66 6.84
N CYS A 76 -11.20 11.71 5.54
CA CYS A 76 -10.62 12.88 4.91
C CYS A 76 -11.62 14.04 4.92
N LYS A 77 -11.16 15.25 5.23
CA LYS A 77 -12.02 16.45 5.19
C LYS A 77 -12.24 16.86 3.73
N ASN A 78 -13.51 17.02 3.34
CA ASN A 78 -13.93 17.42 1.99
C ASN A 78 -13.39 16.49 0.86
N PHE A 79 -13.26 15.20 1.16
CA PHE A 79 -12.84 14.19 0.20
C PHE A 79 -13.43 12.83 0.56
N SER A 80 -13.84 12.06 -0.44
CA SER A 80 -14.42 10.73 -0.24
C SER A 80 -13.33 9.68 -0.02
N GLY A 81 -12.95 9.46 1.23
CA GLY A 81 -11.91 8.50 1.60
C GLY A 81 -11.48 8.58 3.05
N PHE A 82 -10.60 7.66 3.44
CA PHE A 82 -10.05 7.56 4.79
C PHE A 82 -8.53 7.46 4.70
N PHE A 83 -7.83 8.05 5.65
CA PHE A 83 -6.39 7.90 5.82
C PHE A 83 -6.07 7.14 7.11
N LEU A 84 -4.89 6.52 7.17
CA LEU A 84 -4.36 5.86 8.36
C LEU A 84 -3.87 6.92 9.36
N GLU A 85 -4.25 6.79 10.65
CA GLU A 85 -3.84 7.75 11.68
C GLU A 85 -2.32 7.71 11.92
N ASP A 86 -1.74 6.52 11.83
CA ASP A 86 -0.32 6.29 12.13
C ASP A 86 0.56 6.24 10.86
N CYS A 87 0.32 7.15 9.90
CA CYS A 87 1.19 7.31 8.74
C CYS A 87 2.02 8.60 8.82
N PHE A 88 3.09 8.71 8.02
CA PHE A 88 3.91 9.94 7.93
C PHE A 88 3.13 11.08 7.26
N GLY A 89 2.27 10.72 6.34
CA GLY A 89 1.45 11.64 5.60
C GLY A 89 0.63 10.89 4.56
N TYR A 90 -0.26 11.60 3.89
CA TYR A 90 -1.10 11.01 2.87
C TYR A 90 -1.41 11.98 1.73
N GLU A 91 -1.75 11.43 0.59
CA GLU A 91 -2.20 12.18 -0.59
C GLU A 91 -3.59 11.72 -1.00
N GLN A 92 -4.49 12.69 -1.17
CA GLN A 92 -5.80 12.51 -1.76
C GLN A 92 -5.64 12.55 -3.28
N VAL A 93 -6.10 11.53 -3.99
CA VAL A 93 -5.90 11.42 -5.43
C VAL A 93 -7.19 11.12 -6.17
N LYS A 94 -7.36 11.73 -7.35
CA LYS A 94 -8.50 11.56 -8.25
C LYS A 94 -8.07 10.91 -9.55
N VAL A 95 -8.77 9.87 -9.96
CA VAL A 95 -8.51 9.17 -11.23
C VAL A 95 -8.83 10.09 -12.41
N LYS A 96 -7.86 10.32 -13.28
CA LYS A 96 -8.00 11.10 -14.52
C LYS A 96 -8.08 10.22 -15.75
N LYS A 97 -7.34 9.12 -15.76
CA LYS A 97 -7.24 8.22 -16.90
C LYS A 97 -7.03 6.80 -16.46
N ILE A 98 -7.54 5.85 -17.20
CA ILE A 98 -7.28 4.43 -17.02
C ILE A 98 -6.56 3.91 -18.27
N ILE A 99 -5.37 3.36 -18.09
CA ILE A 99 -4.63 2.66 -19.13
C ILE A 99 -5.02 1.19 -19.01
N LYS A 100 -5.77 0.68 -20.00
CA LYS A 100 -6.28 -0.69 -19.98
C LYS A 100 -5.13 -1.70 -20.08
N ASN A 101 -5.25 -2.78 -19.34
CA ASN A 101 -4.40 -3.96 -19.41
C ASN A 101 -5.22 -5.16 -18.94
N LYS A 102 -5.05 -6.34 -19.57
CA LYS A 102 -5.85 -7.54 -19.28
C LYS A 102 -5.64 -8.09 -17.86
N LEU A 103 -4.45 -7.89 -17.30
CA LEU A 103 -4.08 -8.43 -15.99
C LEU A 103 -4.02 -7.33 -14.92
N ARG A 104 -3.55 -6.14 -15.29
CA ARG A 104 -3.16 -5.11 -14.34
C ARG A 104 -3.31 -3.70 -14.94
N PRO A 105 -4.55 -3.17 -15.05
CA PRO A 105 -4.78 -1.83 -15.57
C PRO A 105 -4.12 -0.78 -14.67
N THR A 106 -3.68 0.33 -15.26
CA THR A 106 -3.04 1.42 -14.54
C THR A 106 -3.98 2.62 -14.46
N PHE A 107 -4.29 3.02 -13.24
CA PHE A 107 -5.03 4.24 -12.93
C PHE A 107 -4.05 5.39 -12.79
N VAL A 108 -4.14 6.36 -13.69
CA VAL A 108 -3.39 7.61 -13.62
C VAL A 108 -4.20 8.58 -12.78
N CYS A 109 -3.69 8.86 -11.59
CA CYS A 109 -4.36 9.70 -10.60
C CYS A 109 -3.62 11.04 -10.47
N GLU A 110 -4.37 12.12 -10.37
CA GLU A 110 -3.84 13.44 -10.04
C GLU A 110 -3.93 13.67 -8.53
N ILE A 111 -2.89 14.24 -7.95
CA ILE A 111 -2.86 14.61 -6.53
C ILE A 111 -3.74 15.85 -6.35
N ASP A 112 -4.82 15.70 -5.56
CA ASP A 112 -5.72 16.78 -5.17
C ASP A 112 -5.14 17.58 -4.01
N LYS A 113 -4.72 16.87 -2.94
CA LYS A 113 -4.10 17.45 -1.74
C LYS A 113 -3.08 16.51 -1.13
N SER A 114 -2.04 17.09 -0.52
CA SER A 114 -1.01 16.37 0.24
C SER A 114 -1.03 16.85 1.70
N PHE A 115 -0.86 15.90 2.63
CA PHE A 115 -0.88 16.17 4.06
C PHE A 115 0.34 15.52 4.71
N HIS A 116 0.98 16.24 5.62
CA HIS A 116 2.05 15.76 6.47
C HIS A 116 1.50 15.56 7.88
N ILE A 117 1.87 14.45 8.55
CA ILE A 117 1.41 14.10 9.90
C ILE A 117 2.60 14.03 10.86
N LYS A 118 3.61 13.22 10.52
CA LYS A 118 4.82 13.05 11.34
C LYS A 118 6.07 12.91 10.47
N ASN A 119 7.23 13.19 11.03
CA ASN A 119 8.49 13.08 10.33
C ASN A 119 8.90 11.61 10.13
N TYR A 120 9.64 11.37 9.06
CA TYR A 120 10.34 10.11 8.85
C TYR A 120 11.62 10.10 9.70
N GLU A 121 11.83 9.07 10.50
CA GLU A 121 12.95 9.00 11.47
C GLU A 121 14.19 8.30 10.91
N GLY A 122 14.10 7.74 9.72
CA GLY A 122 15.21 7.03 9.08
C GLY A 122 14.83 5.64 8.57
N HIS A 123 15.78 4.99 7.91
CA HIS A 123 15.57 3.68 7.28
C HIS A 123 15.96 2.54 8.24
N ASN A 124 15.05 1.61 8.48
CA ASN A 124 15.29 0.40 9.25
C ASN A 124 15.30 -0.82 8.32
N ARG A 125 16.36 -1.65 8.41
CA ARG A 125 16.53 -2.82 7.54
C ARG A 125 15.52 -3.93 7.84
N ALA A 126 15.13 -4.11 9.10
CA ALA A 126 14.09 -5.08 9.47
C ALA A 126 12.77 -4.74 8.80
N LYS A 127 12.34 -3.47 8.86
CA LYS A 127 11.12 -3.00 8.19
C LYS A 127 11.16 -3.27 6.68
N ALA A 128 12.28 -2.96 6.02
CA ALA A 128 12.44 -3.26 4.60
C ALA A 128 12.33 -4.76 4.30
N SER A 129 12.97 -5.60 5.12
CA SER A 129 12.93 -7.06 4.97
C SER A 129 11.52 -7.63 5.19
N ILE A 130 10.76 -7.10 6.14
CA ILE A 130 9.37 -7.53 6.39
C ILE A 130 8.47 -7.14 5.21
N ILE A 131 8.63 -5.94 4.63
CA ILE A 131 7.89 -5.55 3.43
C ILE A 131 8.21 -6.51 2.27
N GLU A 132 9.48 -6.85 2.05
CA GLU A 132 9.87 -7.81 1.02
C GLU A 132 9.30 -9.21 1.28
N ALA A 133 9.29 -9.68 2.54
CA ALA A 133 8.63 -10.92 2.94
C ALA A 133 7.12 -10.90 2.62
N CYS A 134 6.43 -9.78 2.85
CA CYS A 134 5.03 -9.60 2.46
C CYS A 134 4.83 -9.69 0.93
N ILE A 135 5.77 -9.15 0.15
CA ILE A 135 5.74 -9.25 -1.32
C ILE A 135 5.90 -10.71 -1.75
N LEU A 136 6.83 -11.47 -1.15
CA LEU A 136 7.00 -12.90 -1.39
C LEU A 136 5.73 -13.69 -1.02
N ALA A 137 5.16 -13.43 0.14
CA ALA A 137 3.92 -14.08 0.61
C ALA A 137 2.74 -13.82 -0.36
N SER A 138 2.64 -12.62 -0.91
CA SER A 138 1.60 -12.29 -1.90
C SER A 138 1.73 -13.05 -3.23
N ARG A 139 2.92 -13.64 -3.49
CA ARG A 139 3.28 -14.34 -4.73
C ARG A 139 3.55 -15.83 -4.53
N VAL A 140 3.15 -16.40 -3.40
CA VAL A 140 3.40 -17.81 -3.06
C VAL A 140 2.87 -18.79 -4.13
N HIS A 141 1.80 -18.43 -4.82
CA HIS A 141 1.23 -19.20 -5.91
C HIS A 141 2.02 -19.13 -7.24
N LEU A 142 2.98 -18.21 -7.35
CA LEU A 142 3.83 -17.99 -8.54
C LEU A 142 5.25 -18.46 -8.33
N LEU A 143 5.69 -18.60 -7.08
CA LEU A 143 7.07 -18.90 -6.72
C LEU A 143 7.20 -20.31 -6.14
N GLY A 144 8.30 -21.00 -6.44
CA GLY A 144 8.57 -22.31 -5.85
C GLY A 144 8.88 -22.21 -4.35
N LYS A 145 8.42 -23.19 -3.57
CA LYS A 145 8.60 -23.24 -2.10
C LYS A 145 10.05 -23.04 -1.66
N GLN A 146 10.99 -23.75 -2.29
CA GLN A 146 12.43 -23.66 -1.94
C GLN A 146 12.96 -22.24 -2.10
N LYS A 147 12.57 -21.54 -3.17
CA LYS A 147 12.97 -20.15 -3.38
C LYS A 147 12.45 -19.26 -2.25
N ILE A 148 11.17 -19.40 -1.88
CA ILE A 148 10.56 -18.61 -0.80
C ILE A 148 11.29 -18.84 0.51
N PHE A 149 11.58 -20.09 0.88
CA PHE A 149 12.31 -20.41 2.12
C PHE A 149 13.72 -19.82 2.14
N ASN A 150 14.47 -19.91 1.03
CA ASN A 150 15.80 -19.34 0.94
C ASN A 150 15.78 -17.82 1.10
N GLU A 151 14.86 -17.14 0.41
CA GLU A 151 14.71 -15.68 0.50
C GLU A 151 14.29 -15.25 1.93
N LEU A 152 13.34 -15.93 2.55
CA LEU A 152 12.92 -15.63 3.92
C LEU A 152 14.05 -15.84 4.92
N SER A 153 14.86 -16.91 4.78
CA SER A 153 16.03 -17.14 5.62
C SER A 153 17.07 -16.03 5.48
N TYR A 154 17.25 -15.47 4.30
CA TYR A 154 18.14 -14.32 4.10
C TYR A 154 17.58 -13.05 4.72
N LEU A 155 16.28 -12.79 4.55
CA LEU A 155 15.61 -11.60 5.09
C LEU A 155 15.58 -11.62 6.63
N SER A 156 15.47 -12.80 7.28
CA SER A 156 15.47 -12.93 8.74
C SER A 156 16.75 -12.36 9.39
N ILE A 157 17.89 -12.44 8.70
CA ILE A 157 19.17 -11.90 9.20
C ILE A 157 19.08 -10.40 9.53
N ALA A 158 18.38 -9.63 8.71
CA ALA A 158 18.22 -8.21 8.95
C ALA A 158 17.21 -7.94 10.09
N VAL A 159 16.15 -8.74 10.17
CA VAL A 159 15.16 -8.68 11.25
C VAL A 159 15.84 -8.97 12.59
N GLU A 160 16.57 -10.09 12.73
CA GLU A 160 17.27 -10.48 13.96
C GLU A 160 18.26 -9.42 14.45
N LYS A 161 18.87 -8.67 13.53
CA LYS A 161 19.90 -7.67 13.87
C LYS A 161 19.36 -6.27 14.14
N THR A 162 18.21 -5.91 13.60
CA THR A 162 17.77 -4.50 13.57
C THR A 162 16.29 -4.30 13.85
N ALA A 163 15.56 -5.36 14.21
CA ALA A 163 14.16 -5.25 14.60
C ALA A 163 14.02 -4.54 15.96
N GLY A 164 12.95 -3.75 16.09
CA GLY A 164 12.45 -3.25 17.35
C GLY A 164 11.44 -4.23 17.98
N SER A 165 10.72 -3.75 18.98
CA SER A 165 9.71 -4.56 19.69
C SER A 165 8.45 -4.86 18.85
N LEU A 166 8.28 -4.20 17.70
CA LEU A 166 7.10 -4.34 16.82
C LEU A 166 7.38 -5.18 15.57
N GLU A 167 8.62 -5.40 15.20
CA GLU A 167 9.06 -6.25 14.10
C GLU A 167 9.38 -7.66 14.60
#